data_ef1f72fa1911caab9c0eda6b92e300c4
#
_entry.id   ef1f72fa1911caab9c0eda6b92e300c4
#
_cell.length_a   1.000
_cell.length_b   1.000
_cell.length_c   1.000
_cell.angle_alpha   90.00
_cell.angle_beta   90.00
_cell.angle_gamma   90.00
#
_symmetry.space_group_name_H-M   'P 1'
#
loop_
_entity.id
_entity.type
_entity.pdbx_description
1 polymer ?
#
loop_
_entity_poly.entity_id
_entity_poly.type
_entity_poly.pdbx_seq_one_letter_code
_entity_poly.pdbx_strand_id
1 'polypeptide(L)'
;MRRLQPAKFSDPIQWDRWQRALLIFLCVAAVVLLGEVRTATDAELAFASLALIPILAIAWVGGLWLGLFIATIATTMWAISDLSSGRLFSSEWIPWLNAVVRLFTYALVVILVTRIRTQLGNERAIATTDALTGLKNRRSLMAWGISETQRANRYGNAMTVAFLDLDAFKTLNDTYGHEKGDAALKATANAIQESTRESDFVARLGGDEFVFIFPQLDCVSAVAATEKVFAMVSLALKDFPPSGASMGMAWFEQAGPTFESMLQCADALMYSAKAAGRNNLVYHCYPTTEPNSTSKRGISPRPA
;
A
#
# COMPACT_ATOMS: atom_id res chain seq x y z
N MET A 1 11.44 8.47 15.99
CA MET A 1 10.08 8.99 15.74
C MET A 1 9.82 9.05 14.24
N ARG A 2 9.36 7.97 13.63
CA ARG A 2 8.82 8.02 12.26
C ARG A 2 7.39 8.58 12.37
N ARG A 3 7.18 9.80 11.88
CA ARG A 3 5.82 10.35 11.72
C ARG A 3 5.05 9.38 10.82
N LEU A 4 3.91 8.88 11.30
CA LEU A 4 2.93 8.22 10.46
C LEU A 4 2.50 9.26 9.40
N GLN A 5 3.15 9.23 8.24
CA GLN A 5 2.73 10.08 7.13
C GLN A 5 1.34 9.60 6.70
N PRO A 6 0.39 10.53 6.46
CA PRO A 6 -0.89 10.14 5.86
C PRO A 6 -0.57 9.38 4.58
N ALA A 7 -1.13 8.19 4.45
CA ALA A 7 -0.93 7.33 3.29
C ALA A 7 -1.31 8.12 2.03
N LYS A 8 -0.32 8.67 1.34
CA LYS A 8 -0.49 9.04 -0.06
C LYS A 8 -0.89 7.75 -0.75
N PHE A 9 -2.02 7.76 -1.44
CA PHE A 9 -2.46 6.69 -2.32
C PHE A 9 -1.23 6.20 -3.09
N SER A 10 -0.71 5.04 -2.70
CA SER A 10 0.48 4.49 -3.33
C SER A 10 0.09 4.06 -4.73
N ASP A 11 0.66 4.72 -5.72
CA ASP A 11 0.75 4.16 -7.06
C ASP A 11 1.23 2.71 -6.94
N PRO A 12 0.69 1.75 -7.72
CA PRO A 12 1.08 0.35 -7.66
C PRO A 12 2.58 0.12 -7.89
N ILE A 13 3.28 1.12 -8.44
CA ILE A 13 4.74 1.21 -8.53
C ILE A 13 5.10 2.57 -7.92
N GLN A 14 5.74 2.57 -6.74
CA GLN A 14 6.29 3.79 -6.14
C GLN A 14 7.52 4.22 -6.96
N TRP A 15 7.27 4.94 -8.03
CA TRP A 15 8.33 5.57 -8.80
C TRP A 15 8.94 6.70 -7.98
N ASP A 16 10.26 6.66 -7.77
CA ASP A 16 11.01 7.79 -7.23
C ASP A 16 10.97 8.96 -8.22
N ARG A 17 11.17 10.19 -7.73
CA ARG A 17 11.16 11.40 -8.56
C ARG A 17 12.09 11.29 -9.75
N TRP A 18 13.27 10.70 -9.55
CA TRP A 18 14.26 10.47 -10.59
C TRP A 18 13.82 9.44 -11.65
N GLN A 19 13.17 8.38 -11.22
CA GLN A 19 12.63 7.36 -12.14
C GLN A 19 11.51 7.95 -13.02
N ARG A 20 10.63 8.78 -12.43
CA ARG A 20 9.59 9.50 -13.19
C ARG A 20 10.19 10.47 -14.19
N ALA A 21 11.19 11.27 -13.79
CA ALA A 21 11.87 12.20 -14.68
C ALA A 21 12.59 11.48 -15.83
N LEU A 22 13.27 10.36 -15.54
CA LEU A 22 13.92 9.54 -16.54
C LEU A 22 12.91 8.94 -17.54
N LEU A 23 11.77 8.41 -17.07
CA LEU A 23 10.73 7.89 -17.95
C LEU A 23 10.17 8.97 -18.86
N ILE A 24 9.88 10.17 -18.32
CA ILE A 24 9.41 11.31 -19.11
C ILE A 24 10.43 11.65 -20.19
N PHE A 25 11.71 11.75 -19.82
CA PHE A 25 12.80 12.04 -20.76
C PHE A 25 12.90 10.99 -21.86
N LEU A 26 12.86 9.70 -21.51
CA LEU A 26 12.93 8.60 -22.49
C LEU A 26 11.73 8.60 -23.43
N CYS A 27 10.53 8.88 -22.92
CA CYS A 27 9.34 8.95 -23.78
C CYS A 27 9.36 10.15 -24.72
N VAL A 28 9.82 11.32 -24.26
CA VAL A 28 10.01 12.49 -25.13
C VAL A 28 11.07 12.19 -26.19
N ALA A 29 12.21 11.64 -25.80
CA ALA A 29 13.28 11.25 -26.72
C ALA A 29 12.78 10.23 -27.76
N ALA A 30 11.96 9.25 -27.35
CA ALA A 30 11.37 8.27 -28.26
C ALA A 30 10.42 8.92 -29.28
N VAL A 31 9.57 9.86 -28.85
CA VAL A 31 8.68 10.60 -29.77
C VAL A 31 9.48 11.42 -30.76
N VAL A 32 10.53 12.13 -30.30
CA VAL A 32 11.40 12.92 -31.15
C VAL A 32 12.13 12.01 -32.15
N LEU A 33 12.74 10.93 -31.67
CA LEU A 33 13.48 9.99 -32.54
C LEU A 33 12.56 9.37 -33.61
N LEU A 34 11.33 8.97 -33.24
CA LEU A 34 10.35 8.45 -34.22
C LEU A 34 10.00 9.51 -35.27
N GLY A 35 9.88 10.77 -34.88
CA GLY A 35 9.67 11.89 -35.79
C GLY A 35 10.82 12.08 -36.78
N GLU A 36 12.07 12.09 -36.29
CA GLU A 36 13.28 12.24 -37.13
C GLU A 36 13.44 11.06 -38.09
N VAL A 37 13.28 9.81 -37.63
CA VAL A 37 13.34 8.61 -38.47
C VAL A 37 12.30 8.67 -39.59
N ARG A 38 11.08 9.12 -39.26
CA ARG A 38 10.03 9.30 -40.25
C ARG A 38 10.42 10.34 -41.32
N THR A 39 10.97 11.46 -40.90
CA THR A 39 11.41 12.51 -41.84
C THR A 39 12.54 12.01 -42.73
N ALA A 40 13.49 11.23 -42.18
CA ALA A 40 14.59 10.66 -42.91
C ALA A 40 14.18 9.53 -43.90
N THR A 41 13.03 8.89 -43.69
CA THR A 41 12.50 7.81 -44.56
C THR A 41 11.40 8.30 -45.49
N ASP A 42 11.35 9.60 -45.80
CA ASP A 42 10.30 10.22 -46.64
C ASP A 42 8.87 9.79 -46.27
N ALA A 43 8.65 9.50 -44.99
CA ALA A 43 7.40 9.09 -44.41
C ALA A 43 6.76 7.81 -45.02
N GLU A 44 7.52 6.94 -45.63
CA GLU A 44 7.02 5.65 -46.17
C GLU A 44 6.54 4.72 -45.05
N LEU A 45 7.16 4.82 -43.85
CA LEU A 45 6.84 3.96 -42.73
C LEU A 45 5.76 4.59 -41.82
N ALA A 46 4.75 3.79 -41.51
CA ALA A 46 3.60 4.22 -40.68
C ALA A 46 3.91 4.19 -39.17
N PHE A 47 4.91 4.97 -38.72
CA PHE A 47 5.32 5.03 -37.31
C PHE A 47 4.30 5.70 -36.37
N ALA A 48 3.23 6.26 -36.88
CA ALA A 48 2.24 6.96 -36.06
C ALA A 48 1.66 6.07 -34.92
N SER A 49 1.49 4.78 -35.19
CA SER A 49 1.02 3.81 -34.18
C SER A 49 2.07 3.52 -33.11
N LEU A 50 3.37 3.58 -33.42
CA LEU A 50 4.43 3.35 -32.45
C LEU A 50 4.53 4.49 -31.43
N ALA A 51 4.12 5.71 -31.79
CA ALA A 51 4.04 6.84 -30.86
C ALA A 51 3.05 6.60 -29.72
N LEU A 52 2.09 5.67 -29.87
CA LEU A 52 1.19 5.31 -28.79
C LEU A 52 1.92 4.69 -27.59
N ILE A 53 3.04 3.99 -27.79
CA ILE A 53 3.79 3.33 -26.71
C ILE A 53 4.28 4.36 -25.68
N PRO A 54 5.08 5.38 -26.04
CA PRO A 54 5.50 6.40 -25.09
C PRO A 54 4.34 7.25 -24.55
N ILE A 55 3.30 7.51 -25.34
CA ILE A 55 2.10 8.24 -24.91
C ILE A 55 1.34 7.44 -23.81
N LEU A 56 1.15 6.12 -23.99
CA LEU A 56 0.54 5.22 -23.01
C LEU A 56 1.35 5.17 -21.72
N ALA A 57 2.69 5.01 -21.82
CA ALA A 57 3.56 4.95 -20.65
C ALA A 57 3.49 6.25 -19.81
N ILE A 58 3.51 7.40 -20.48
CA ILE A 58 3.40 8.70 -19.80
C ILE A 58 2.01 8.92 -19.23
N ALA A 59 0.94 8.59 -19.96
CA ALA A 59 -0.43 8.71 -19.46
C ALA A 59 -0.65 7.85 -18.20
N TRP A 60 -0.05 6.65 -18.17
CA TRP A 60 -0.11 5.76 -17.01
C TRP A 60 0.62 6.31 -15.79
N VAL A 61 1.80 6.90 -15.94
CA VAL A 61 2.64 7.38 -14.82
C VAL A 61 2.34 8.83 -14.46
N GLY A 62 2.21 9.70 -15.46
CA GLY A 62 2.10 11.15 -15.32
C GLY A 62 0.66 11.68 -15.33
N GLY A 63 -0.32 10.83 -15.70
CA GLY A 63 -1.73 11.20 -15.72
C GLY A 63 -2.16 11.99 -16.97
N LEU A 64 -3.40 12.52 -16.91
CA LEU A 64 -4.10 13.11 -18.04
C LEU A 64 -3.32 14.27 -18.71
N TRP A 65 -2.92 15.26 -17.93
CA TRP A 65 -2.35 16.49 -18.49
C TRP A 65 -0.99 16.27 -19.17
N LEU A 66 -0.15 15.43 -18.55
CA LEU A 66 1.16 15.12 -19.14
C LEU A 66 1.00 14.23 -20.37
N GLY A 67 0.06 13.27 -20.35
CA GLY A 67 -0.26 12.46 -21.51
C GLY A 67 -0.76 13.29 -22.70
N LEU A 68 -1.67 14.23 -22.46
CA LEU A 68 -2.18 15.15 -23.50
C LEU A 68 -1.06 16.05 -24.04
N PHE A 69 -0.18 16.55 -23.20
CA PHE A 69 0.95 17.37 -23.61
C PHE A 69 1.87 16.61 -24.59
N ILE A 70 2.24 15.36 -24.27
CA ILE A 70 3.07 14.53 -25.15
C ILE A 70 2.31 14.14 -26.43
N ALA A 71 1.01 13.86 -26.33
CA ALA A 71 0.18 13.61 -27.52
C ALA A 71 0.18 14.81 -28.48
N THR A 72 0.12 16.04 -27.96
CA THR A 72 0.19 17.26 -28.75
C THR A 72 1.57 17.42 -29.43
N ILE A 73 2.67 17.19 -28.69
CA ILE A 73 4.04 17.22 -29.26
C ILE A 73 4.16 16.19 -30.40
N ALA A 74 3.73 14.94 -30.15
CA ALA A 74 3.78 13.89 -31.16
C ALA A 74 3.00 14.27 -32.42
N THR A 75 1.77 14.79 -32.25
CA THR A 75 0.93 15.23 -33.37
C THR A 75 1.58 16.34 -34.17
N THR A 76 2.14 17.35 -33.47
CA THR A 76 2.81 18.51 -34.10
C THR A 76 4.03 18.05 -34.91
N MET A 77 4.87 17.19 -34.36
CA MET A 77 6.02 16.62 -35.08
C MET A 77 5.60 15.85 -36.32
N TRP A 78 4.53 15.03 -36.25
CA TRP A 78 4.00 14.34 -37.43
C TRP A 78 3.42 15.30 -38.45
N ALA A 79 2.74 16.38 -38.04
CA ALA A 79 2.23 17.38 -38.97
C ALA A 79 3.35 18.12 -39.70
N ILE A 80 4.42 18.49 -38.98
CA ILE A 80 5.63 19.11 -39.57
C ILE A 80 6.28 18.14 -40.59
N SER A 81 6.42 16.87 -40.23
CA SER A 81 6.96 15.84 -41.14
C SER A 81 6.08 15.67 -42.40
N ASP A 82 4.77 15.66 -42.29
CA ASP A 82 3.85 15.56 -43.44
C ASP A 82 3.99 16.77 -44.37
N LEU A 83 4.15 17.99 -43.80
CA LEU A 83 4.32 19.22 -44.59
C LEU A 83 5.71 19.38 -45.22
N SER A 84 6.75 18.86 -44.54
CA SER A 84 8.18 19.00 -45.04
C SER A 84 8.61 17.86 -45.95
N SER A 85 7.91 16.75 -46.00
CA SER A 85 8.28 15.54 -46.77
C SER A 85 8.13 15.67 -48.29
N GLY A 86 7.67 16.82 -48.84
CA GLY A 86 7.46 17.02 -50.27
C GLY A 86 6.42 16.11 -50.92
N ARG A 87 5.64 15.34 -50.11
CA ARG A 87 4.58 14.48 -50.62
C ARG A 87 3.48 15.29 -51.29
N LEU A 88 3.15 14.88 -52.51
CA LEU A 88 1.98 15.43 -53.22
C LEU A 88 0.69 14.81 -52.63
N PHE A 89 0.04 15.53 -51.77
CA PHE A 89 -1.31 15.18 -51.34
C PHE A 89 -2.28 15.60 -52.42
N SER A 90 -3.35 14.81 -52.65
CA SER A 90 -4.40 15.12 -53.61
C SER A 90 -5.18 16.41 -53.26
N SER A 91 -5.03 16.92 -52.04
CA SER A 91 -5.61 18.21 -51.59
C SER A 91 -4.79 18.76 -50.42
N GLU A 92 -4.67 20.07 -50.31
CA GLU A 92 -3.88 20.80 -49.27
C GLU A 92 -4.43 20.63 -47.83
N TRP A 93 -5.69 20.25 -47.66
CA TRP A 93 -6.31 20.05 -46.35
C TRP A 93 -6.04 18.68 -45.74
N ILE A 94 -5.56 17.68 -46.50
CA ILE A 94 -5.35 16.29 -46.04
C ILE A 94 -4.34 16.20 -44.88
N PRO A 95 -3.16 16.88 -44.89
CA PRO A 95 -2.23 16.86 -43.76
C PRO A 95 -2.87 17.38 -42.46
N TRP A 96 -3.71 18.40 -42.55
CA TRP A 96 -4.42 18.98 -41.43
C TRP A 96 -5.48 18.04 -40.85
N LEU A 97 -6.25 17.37 -41.71
CA LEU A 97 -7.19 16.33 -41.27
C LEU A 97 -6.47 15.20 -40.55
N ASN A 98 -5.33 14.72 -41.11
CA ASN A 98 -4.53 13.69 -40.49
C ASN A 98 -4.03 14.11 -39.11
N ALA A 99 -3.60 15.36 -38.92
CA ALA A 99 -3.20 15.89 -37.64
C ALA A 99 -4.36 15.89 -36.63
N VAL A 100 -5.55 16.33 -37.05
CA VAL A 100 -6.75 16.34 -36.20
C VAL A 100 -7.14 14.91 -35.78
N VAL A 101 -7.17 13.98 -36.72
CA VAL A 101 -7.50 12.56 -36.44
C VAL A 101 -6.47 11.94 -35.48
N ARG A 102 -5.16 12.21 -35.67
CA ARG A 102 -4.12 11.73 -34.77
C ARG A 102 -4.28 12.30 -33.36
N LEU A 103 -4.46 13.63 -33.25
CA LEU A 103 -4.66 14.27 -31.97
C LEU A 103 -5.88 13.71 -31.24
N PHE A 104 -6.97 13.54 -31.94
CA PHE A 104 -8.18 12.93 -31.38
C PHE A 104 -7.92 11.49 -30.90
N THR A 105 -7.25 10.68 -31.72
CA THR A 105 -6.94 9.28 -31.37
C THR A 105 -6.03 9.22 -30.15
N TYR A 106 -4.96 10.02 -30.10
CA TYR A 106 -4.03 10.04 -28.99
C TYR A 106 -4.69 10.56 -27.71
N ALA A 107 -5.48 11.64 -27.81
CA ALA A 107 -6.24 12.17 -26.69
C ALA A 107 -7.25 11.15 -26.13
N LEU A 108 -7.98 10.45 -27.02
CA LEU A 108 -8.92 9.40 -26.61
C LEU A 108 -8.21 8.29 -25.85
N VAL A 109 -7.05 7.82 -26.34
CA VAL A 109 -6.25 6.79 -25.68
C VAL A 109 -5.74 7.26 -24.31
N VAL A 110 -5.24 8.49 -24.21
CA VAL A 110 -4.82 9.09 -22.93
C VAL A 110 -5.97 9.14 -21.91
N ILE A 111 -7.15 9.59 -22.36
CA ILE A 111 -8.35 9.65 -21.53
C ILE A 111 -8.75 8.25 -21.04
N LEU A 112 -8.82 7.27 -21.96
CA LEU A 112 -9.20 5.89 -21.60
C LEU A 112 -8.22 5.27 -20.60
N VAL A 113 -6.92 5.38 -20.83
CA VAL A 113 -5.90 4.84 -19.93
C VAL A 113 -5.96 5.49 -18.56
N THR A 114 -6.13 6.81 -18.51
CA THR A 114 -6.25 7.53 -17.25
C THR A 114 -7.53 7.13 -16.49
N ARG A 115 -8.64 6.93 -17.19
CA ARG A 115 -9.91 6.44 -16.61
C ARG A 115 -9.76 5.04 -16.05
N ILE A 116 -9.16 4.10 -16.82
CA ILE A 116 -8.90 2.73 -16.36
C ILE A 116 -8.02 2.74 -15.11
N ARG A 117 -6.93 3.50 -15.11
CA ARG A 117 -6.07 3.64 -13.93
C ARG A 117 -6.82 4.14 -12.70
N THR A 118 -7.67 5.14 -12.88
CA THR A 118 -8.49 5.72 -11.78
C THR A 118 -9.50 4.69 -11.26
N GLN A 119 -10.16 3.94 -12.14
CA GLN A 119 -11.10 2.89 -11.76
C GLN A 119 -10.41 1.77 -10.99
N LEU A 120 -9.27 1.26 -11.48
CA LEU A 120 -8.47 0.25 -10.77
C LEU A 120 -7.99 0.74 -9.39
N GLY A 121 -7.64 2.03 -9.29
CA GLY A 121 -7.31 2.67 -8.01
C GLY A 121 -8.51 2.72 -7.05
N ASN A 122 -9.69 3.04 -7.56
CA ASN A 122 -10.92 3.10 -6.77
C ASN A 122 -11.38 1.71 -6.30
N GLU A 123 -11.30 0.67 -7.14
CA GLU A 123 -11.62 -0.69 -6.73
C GLU A 123 -10.72 -1.18 -5.59
N ARG A 124 -9.41 -0.93 -5.69
CA ARG A 124 -8.46 -1.20 -4.59
C ARG A 124 -8.76 -0.36 -3.34
N ALA A 125 -9.21 0.87 -3.52
CA ALA A 125 -9.61 1.74 -2.41
C ALA A 125 -10.92 1.29 -1.73
N ILE A 126 -11.79 0.58 -2.43
CA ILE A 126 -13.04 0.01 -1.88
C ILE A 126 -12.77 -1.33 -1.18
N ALA A 127 -11.70 -2.04 -1.55
CA ALA A 127 -11.34 -3.29 -0.90
C ALA A 127 -11.21 -3.10 0.62
N THR A 128 -11.88 -3.93 1.39
CA THR A 128 -11.88 -3.90 2.86
C THR A 128 -10.95 -4.95 3.48
N THR A 129 -10.39 -5.82 2.64
CA THR A 129 -9.52 -6.93 3.04
C THR A 129 -8.17 -6.86 2.33
N ASP A 130 -7.16 -7.47 2.94
CA ASP A 130 -5.86 -7.72 2.34
C ASP A 130 -5.95 -8.91 1.39
N ALA A 131 -5.51 -8.74 0.15
CA ALA A 131 -5.68 -9.75 -0.91
C ALA A 131 -4.85 -11.03 -0.68
N LEU A 132 -3.75 -10.96 0.08
CA LEU A 132 -2.88 -12.11 0.34
C LEU A 132 -3.41 -12.98 1.48
N THR A 133 -3.84 -12.33 2.57
CA THR A 133 -4.16 -12.98 3.84
C THR A 133 -5.66 -13.12 4.11
N GLY A 134 -6.51 -12.36 3.38
CA GLY A 134 -7.95 -12.31 3.63
C GLY A 134 -8.37 -11.54 4.89
N LEU A 135 -7.44 -11.13 5.75
CA LEU A 135 -7.70 -10.30 6.91
C LEU A 135 -8.18 -8.90 6.50
N LYS A 136 -8.76 -8.14 7.43
CA LYS A 136 -9.06 -6.73 7.17
C LYS A 136 -7.77 -5.97 6.83
N ASN A 137 -7.88 -4.94 5.99
CA ASN A 137 -6.75 -4.11 5.62
C ASN A 137 -6.64 -2.86 6.51
N ARG A 138 -5.56 -2.09 6.34
CA ARG A 138 -5.30 -0.84 7.07
C ARG A 138 -6.48 0.13 7.05
N ARG A 139 -7.17 0.26 5.91
CA ARG A 139 -8.31 1.18 5.78
C ARG A 139 -9.48 0.75 6.67
N SER A 140 -9.81 -0.53 6.62
CA SER A 140 -10.86 -1.10 7.47
C SER A 140 -10.52 -0.98 8.95
N LEU A 141 -9.23 -1.18 9.32
CA LEU A 141 -8.76 -0.99 10.68
C LEU A 141 -9.00 0.43 11.18
N MET A 142 -8.59 1.44 10.39
CA MET A 142 -8.75 2.84 10.79
C MET A 142 -10.23 3.23 10.92
N ALA A 143 -11.05 2.84 9.95
CA ALA A 143 -12.49 3.14 9.98
C ALA A 143 -13.19 2.49 11.18
N TRP A 144 -12.93 1.21 11.41
CA TRP A 144 -13.54 0.46 12.51
C TRP A 144 -12.99 0.91 13.87
N GLY A 145 -11.67 1.08 13.99
CA GLY A 145 -11.02 1.51 15.23
C GLY A 145 -11.50 2.88 15.71
N ILE A 146 -11.64 3.86 14.79
CA ILE A 146 -12.21 5.18 15.12
C ILE A 146 -13.65 5.03 15.62
N SER A 147 -14.48 4.25 14.93
CA SER A 147 -15.88 4.02 15.33
C SER A 147 -15.98 3.34 16.68
N GLU A 148 -15.16 2.30 16.95
CA GLU A 148 -15.17 1.57 18.21
C GLU A 148 -14.60 2.43 19.36
N THR A 149 -13.59 3.27 19.11
CA THR A 149 -13.10 4.25 20.09
C THR A 149 -14.21 5.22 20.52
N GLN A 150 -14.98 5.75 19.57
CA GLN A 150 -16.13 6.62 19.88
C GLN A 150 -17.21 5.89 20.66
N ARG A 151 -17.47 4.63 20.32
CA ARG A 151 -18.43 3.77 21.03
C ARG A 151 -17.94 3.46 22.44
N ALA A 152 -16.69 3.05 22.61
CA ALA A 152 -16.09 2.76 23.90
C ALA A 152 -16.12 3.98 24.83
N ASN A 153 -15.76 5.16 24.32
CA ASN A 153 -15.83 6.42 25.08
C ASN A 153 -17.26 6.80 25.49
N ARG A 154 -18.26 6.52 24.63
CA ARG A 154 -19.67 6.82 24.94
C ARG A 154 -20.22 5.95 26.06
N TYR A 155 -19.83 4.69 26.11
CA TYR A 155 -20.38 3.70 27.05
C TYR A 155 -19.44 3.38 28.22
N GLY A 156 -18.25 3.99 28.27
CA GLY A 156 -17.25 3.73 29.31
C GLY A 156 -16.64 2.33 29.22
N ASN A 157 -16.55 1.75 28.02
CA ASN A 157 -16.02 0.41 27.82
C ASN A 157 -14.51 0.41 27.68
N ALA A 158 -13.88 -0.64 28.18
CA ALA A 158 -12.46 -0.89 27.96
C ALA A 158 -12.17 -1.23 26.50
N MET A 159 -10.96 -0.91 26.05
CA MET A 159 -10.48 -1.22 24.71
C MET A 159 -9.02 -1.68 24.74
N THR A 160 -8.73 -2.75 24.02
CA THR A 160 -7.37 -3.29 23.86
C THR A 160 -6.93 -3.13 22.42
N VAL A 161 -5.72 -2.64 22.22
CA VAL A 161 -5.05 -2.60 20.92
C VAL A 161 -3.74 -3.36 21.03
N ALA A 162 -3.51 -4.30 20.12
CA ALA A 162 -2.24 -5.02 20.05
C ALA A 162 -1.65 -4.90 18.64
N PHE A 163 -0.34 -4.76 18.58
CA PHE A 163 0.45 -4.63 17.35
C PHE A 163 1.46 -5.77 17.28
N LEU A 164 1.50 -6.49 16.18
CA LEU A 164 2.40 -7.62 15.92
C LEU A 164 3.20 -7.35 14.64
N ASP A 165 4.46 -7.70 14.68
CA ASP A 165 5.37 -7.63 13.53
C ASP A 165 6.20 -8.92 13.46
N LEU A 166 6.40 -9.47 12.26
CA LEU A 166 7.20 -10.66 12.07
C LEU A 166 8.69 -10.33 12.10
N ASP A 167 9.40 -10.96 13.03
CA ASP A 167 10.84 -10.82 13.14
C ASP A 167 11.57 -11.51 12.00
N ALA A 168 12.63 -10.90 11.50
CA ALA A 168 13.49 -11.43 10.43
C ALA A 168 12.76 -11.79 9.13
N PHE A 169 11.55 -11.24 8.89
CA PHE A 169 10.75 -11.52 7.69
C PHE A 169 11.49 -11.18 6.39
N LYS A 170 12.24 -10.07 6.38
CA LYS A 170 13.09 -9.73 5.23
C LYS A 170 14.15 -10.81 4.98
N THR A 171 14.79 -11.32 6.02
CA THR A 171 15.80 -12.39 5.90
C THR A 171 15.17 -13.67 5.35
N LEU A 172 13.95 -14.02 5.77
CA LEU A 172 13.18 -15.13 5.19
C LEU A 172 13.00 -14.96 3.69
N ASN A 173 12.53 -13.78 3.24
CA ASN A 173 12.35 -13.47 1.83
C ASN A 173 13.66 -13.52 1.04
N ASP A 174 14.71 -12.91 1.57
CA ASP A 174 16.01 -12.86 0.91
C ASP A 174 16.67 -14.24 0.79
N THR A 175 16.37 -15.16 1.71
CA THR A 175 16.95 -16.51 1.74
C THR A 175 16.13 -17.54 0.95
N TYR A 176 14.79 -17.50 1.07
CA TYR A 176 13.91 -18.56 0.55
C TYR A 176 12.93 -18.06 -0.54
N GLY A 177 13.01 -16.79 -0.91
CA GLY A 177 12.14 -16.16 -1.90
C GLY A 177 10.80 -15.67 -1.36
N HIS A 178 10.15 -14.80 -2.12
CA HIS A 178 8.89 -14.17 -1.74
C HIS A 178 7.73 -15.15 -1.57
N GLU A 179 7.72 -16.26 -2.31
CA GLU A 179 6.67 -17.29 -2.15
C GLU A 179 6.66 -17.90 -0.74
N LYS A 180 7.85 -18.12 -0.16
CA LYS A 180 7.98 -18.61 1.22
C LYS A 180 7.54 -17.55 2.23
N GLY A 181 7.85 -16.28 1.99
CA GLY A 181 7.35 -15.18 2.80
C GLY A 181 5.82 -15.05 2.73
N ASP A 182 5.23 -15.16 1.56
CA ASP A 182 3.77 -15.14 1.38
C ASP A 182 3.10 -16.33 2.11
N ALA A 183 3.73 -17.50 2.10
CA ALA A 183 3.26 -18.66 2.88
C ALA A 183 3.31 -18.39 4.38
N ALA A 184 4.39 -17.76 4.90
CA ALA A 184 4.50 -17.38 6.31
C ALA A 184 3.41 -16.37 6.72
N LEU A 185 3.12 -15.37 5.86
CA LEU A 185 2.06 -14.41 6.11
C LEU A 185 0.67 -15.06 6.14
N LYS A 186 0.40 -16.01 5.25
CA LYS A 186 -0.86 -16.79 5.25
C LYS A 186 -0.98 -17.68 6.48
N ALA A 187 0.09 -18.37 6.88
CA ALA A 187 0.11 -19.19 8.08
C ALA A 187 -0.14 -18.34 9.34
N THR A 188 0.49 -17.16 9.42
CA THR A 188 0.25 -16.19 10.49
C THR A 188 -1.21 -15.74 10.51
N ALA A 189 -1.79 -15.39 9.37
CA ALA A 189 -3.19 -14.95 9.27
C ALA A 189 -4.18 -16.04 9.72
N ASN A 190 -3.95 -17.29 9.33
CA ASN A 190 -4.76 -18.43 9.74
C ASN A 190 -4.68 -18.65 11.26
N ALA A 191 -3.47 -18.66 11.83
CA ALA A 191 -3.27 -18.79 13.28
C ALA A 191 -3.98 -17.67 14.07
N ILE A 192 -3.98 -16.45 13.54
CA ILE A 192 -4.71 -15.32 14.10
C ILE A 192 -6.22 -15.57 14.06
N GLN A 193 -6.77 -15.94 12.91
CA GLN A 193 -8.22 -16.18 12.75
C GLN A 193 -8.71 -17.31 13.65
N GLU A 194 -7.94 -18.38 13.83
CA GLU A 194 -8.28 -19.50 14.70
C GLU A 194 -8.21 -19.16 16.20
N SER A 195 -7.44 -18.14 16.56
CA SER A 195 -7.23 -17.74 17.96
C SER A 195 -8.10 -16.55 18.42
N THR A 196 -8.72 -15.83 17.49
CA THR A 196 -9.57 -14.66 17.78
C THR A 196 -11.06 -14.99 17.70
N ARG A 197 -11.90 -14.16 18.33
CA ARG A 197 -13.35 -14.27 18.30
C ARG A 197 -13.93 -13.47 17.14
N GLU A 198 -15.17 -13.73 16.76
CA GLU A 198 -15.88 -12.97 15.74
C GLU A 198 -16.05 -11.48 16.11
N SER A 199 -16.12 -11.19 17.42
CA SER A 199 -16.19 -9.83 17.96
C SER A 199 -14.88 -9.06 17.87
N ASP A 200 -13.76 -9.77 17.71
CA ASP A 200 -12.45 -9.17 17.68
C ASP A 200 -12.14 -8.66 16.26
N PHE A 201 -11.44 -7.55 16.19
CA PHE A 201 -11.07 -6.99 14.90
C PHE A 201 -9.59 -7.22 14.62
N VAL A 202 -9.31 -7.85 13.47
CA VAL A 202 -7.94 -8.17 13.07
C VAL A 202 -7.67 -7.61 11.68
N ALA A 203 -6.52 -6.98 11.53
CA ALA A 203 -6.09 -6.41 10.24
C ALA A 203 -4.60 -6.62 10.00
N ARG A 204 -4.24 -6.73 8.72
CA ARG A 204 -2.87 -6.58 8.24
C ARG A 204 -2.68 -5.15 7.73
N LEU A 205 -1.68 -4.45 8.28
CA LEU A 205 -1.38 -3.06 7.88
C LEU A 205 -0.61 -2.97 6.56
N GLY A 206 0.17 -3.97 6.28
CA GLY A 206 1.06 -4.09 5.11
C GLY A 206 2.39 -4.73 5.51
N GLY A 207 3.11 -5.28 4.55
CA GLY A 207 4.35 -6.00 4.86
C GLY A 207 4.11 -7.17 5.84
N ASP A 208 4.75 -7.10 6.98
CA ASP A 208 4.79 -8.08 8.06
C ASP A 208 4.04 -7.62 9.34
N GLU A 209 3.25 -6.54 9.26
CA GLU A 209 2.58 -5.89 10.38
C GLU A 209 1.09 -6.30 10.49
N PHE A 210 0.67 -6.72 11.68
CA PHE A 210 -0.71 -7.08 12.04
C PHE A 210 -1.18 -6.29 13.25
N VAL A 211 -2.48 -5.95 13.29
CA VAL A 211 -3.09 -5.23 14.42
C VAL A 211 -4.36 -5.93 14.84
N PHE A 212 -4.56 -5.98 16.14
CA PHE A 212 -5.72 -6.58 16.81
C PHE A 212 -6.42 -5.53 17.64
N ILE A 213 -7.74 -5.58 17.68
CA ILE A 213 -8.54 -4.80 18.60
C ILE A 213 -9.47 -5.77 19.32
N PHE A 214 -9.36 -5.84 20.65
CA PHE A 214 -10.24 -6.63 21.51
C PHE A 214 -11.14 -5.66 22.29
N PRO A 215 -12.41 -5.52 21.90
CA PRO A 215 -13.34 -4.64 22.61
C PRO A 215 -13.82 -5.27 23.90
N GLN A 216 -14.10 -4.45 24.90
CA GLN A 216 -14.84 -4.80 26.12
C GLN A 216 -14.22 -5.95 26.96
N LEU A 217 -12.90 -6.14 26.87
CA LEU A 217 -12.19 -7.06 27.76
C LEU A 217 -11.63 -6.31 28.98
N ASP A 218 -11.67 -6.95 30.15
CA ASP A 218 -10.84 -6.51 31.28
C ASP A 218 -9.35 -6.80 31.01
N CYS A 219 -8.46 -6.19 31.81
CA CYS A 219 -7.01 -6.32 31.58
C CYS A 219 -6.54 -7.78 31.61
N VAL A 220 -7.05 -8.61 32.52
CA VAL A 220 -6.65 -10.02 32.65
C VAL A 220 -7.06 -10.83 31.43
N SER A 221 -8.32 -10.67 31.00
CA SER A 221 -8.84 -11.32 29.80
C SER A 221 -8.15 -10.84 28.52
N ALA A 222 -7.79 -9.55 28.44
CA ALA A 222 -7.06 -8.98 27.31
C ALA A 222 -5.63 -9.56 27.22
N VAL A 223 -4.93 -9.70 28.33
CA VAL A 223 -3.62 -10.34 28.39
C VAL A 223 -3.72 -11.78 27.94
N ALA A 224 -4.66 -12.57 28.49
CA ALA A 224 -4.84 -13.97 28.13
C ALA A 224 -5.19 -14.17 26.64
N ALA A 225 -6.06 -13.31 26.07
CA ALA A 225 -6.40 -13.34 24.66
C ALA A 225 -5.17 -13.05 23.78
N THR A 226 -4.37 -12.05 24.17
CA THR A 226 -3.17 -11.65 23.44
C THR A 226 -2.08 -12.73 23.51
N GLU A 227 -1.86 -13.34 24.67
CA GLU A 227 -0.92 -14.45 24.87
C GLU A 227 -1.31 -15.67 24.03
N LYS A 228 -2.62 -15.98 23.95
CA LYS A 228 -3.12 -17.07 23.09
C LYS A 228 -2.79 -16.82 21.62
N VAL A 229 -3.08 -15.59 21.12
CA VAL A 229 -2.76 -15.23 19.72
C VAL A 229 -1.26 -15.32 19.48
N PHE A 230 -0.45 -14.76 20.37
CA PHE A 230 1.00 -14.79 20.28
C PHE A 230 1.57 -16.21 20.23
N ALA A 231 1.07 -17.10 21.08
CA ALA A 231 1.48 -18.52 21.11
C ALA A 231 1.13 -19.24 19.79
N MET A 232 -0.08 -19.03 19.27
CA MET A 232 -0.51 -19.66 18.00
C MET A 232 0.30 -19.14 16.80
N VAL A 233 0.57 -17.85 16.74
CA VAL A 233 1.43 -17.26 15.70
C VAL A 233 2.87 -17.79 15.81
N SER A 234 3.42 -17.82 17.02
CA SER A 234 4.77 -18.35 17.26
C SER A 234 4.88 -19.82 16.88
N LEU A 235 3.82 -20.62 17.10
CA LEU A 235 3.76 -22.01 16.67
C LEU A 235 3.75 -22.11 15.14
N ALA A 236 2.92 -21.33 14.46
CA ALA A 236 2.82 -21.33 12.99
C ALA A 236 4.12 -20.90 12.32
N LEU A 237 4.89 -20.01 12.94
CA LEU A 237 6.17 -19.53 12.41
C LEU A 237 7.34 -20.51 12.60
N LYS A 238 7.20 -21.58 13.39
CA LYS A 238 8.25 -22.63 13.50
C LYS A 238 8.62 -23.27 12.17
N ASP A 239 7.69 -23.32 11.22
CA ASP A 239 7.91 -23.85 9.87
C ASP A 239 8.59 -22.85 8.91
N PHE A 240 8.86 -21.64 9.39
CA PHE A 240 9.40 -20.52 8.61
C PHE A 240 10.65 -19.88 9.25
N PRO A 241 11.70 -20.64 9.59
CA PRO A 241 12.91 -20.05 10.15
C PRO A 241 13.59 -19.12 9.12
N PRO A 242 14.20 -17.98 9.53
CA PRO A 242 14.44 -17.58 10.93
C PRO A 242 13.33 -16.67 11.50
N SER A 243 12.13 -16.66 10.90
CA SER A 243 11.05 -15.76 11.34
C SER A 243 10.53 -16.11 12.72
N GLY A 244 10.25 -15.06 13.51
CA GLY A 244 9.54 -15.07 14.76
C GLY A 244 8.49 -13.98 14.77
N ALA A 245 7.96 -13.63 15.94
CA ALA A 245 7.01 -12.54 16.10
C ALA A 245 7.33 -11.68 17.34
N SER A 246 7.25 -10.38 17.19
CA SER A 246 7.28 -9.42 18.32
C SER A 246 5.94 -8.72 18.43
N MET A 247 5.35 -8.69 19.64
CA MET A 247 4.01 -8.17 19.87
C MET A 247 3.99 -7.18 21.02
N GLY A 248 3.24 -6.08 20.84
CA GLY A 248 2.95 -5.10 21.87
C GLY A 248 1.46 -4.98 22.10
N MET A 249 1.00 -5.03 23.35
CA MET A 249 -0.41 -4.87 23.69
C MET A 249 -0.61 -3.73 24.69
N ALA A 250 -1.53 -2.83 24.37
CA ALA A 250 -1.99 -1.75 25.22
C ALA A 250 -3.47 -1.94 25.56
N TRP A 251 -3.76 -2.14 26.82
CA TRP A 251 -5.14 -2.17 27.35
C TRP A 251 -5.48 -0.82 27.99
N PHE A 252 -6.66 -0.31 27.69
CA PHE A 252 -7.18 0.95 28.22
C PHE A 252 -8.50 0.67 28.91
N GLU A 253 -8.61 1.01 30.21
CA GLU A 253 -9.85 0.90 30.96
C GLU A 253 -10.92 1.84 30.41
N GLN A 254 -10.53 3.03 30.00
CA GLN A 254 -11.30 3.93 29.15
C GLN A 254 -10.54 4.17 27.87
N ALA A 255 -11.22 4.05 26.74
CA ALA A 255 -10.59 4.28 25.44
C ALA A 255 -9.91 5.66 25.40
N GLY A 256 -8.75 5.72 24.75
CA GLY A 256 -7.98 6.97 24.61
C GLY A 256 -8.72 8.01 23.76
N PRO A 257 -8.18 9.22 23.67
CA PRO A 257 -8.82 10.32 22.95
C PRO A 257 -8.97 10.02 21.45
N THR A 258 -8.03 9.29 20.87
CA THR A 258 -8.09 8.87 19.46
C THR A 258 -7.60 7.44 19.30
N PHE A 259 -8.09 6.75 18.26
CA PHE A 259 -7.61 5.41 17.92
C PHE A 259 -6.11 5.41 17.57
N GLU A 260 -5.66 6.44 16.86
CA GLU A 260 -4.27 6.60 16.47
C GLU A 260 -3.32 6.66 17.68
N SER A 261 -3.72 7.33 18.77
CA SER A 261 -2.92 7.40 20.00
C SER A 261 -2.78 6.03 20.68
N MET A 262 -3.86 5.25 20.71
CA MET A 262 -3.83 3.89 21.26
C MET A 262 -3.00 2.94 20.39
N LEU A 263 -3.09 3.07 19.08
CA LEU A 263 -2.27 2.30 18.14
C LEU A 263 -0.77 2.62 18.31
N GLN A 264 -0.42 3.89 18.52
CA GLN A 264 0.96 4.30 18.81
C GLN A 264 1.49 3.71 20.12
N CYS A 265 0.65 3.59 21.16
CA CYS A 265 1.05 2.92 22.40
C CYS A 265 1.36 1.42 22.16
N ALA A 266 0.53 0.72 21.41
CA ALA A 266 0.76 -0.68 21.08
C ALA A 266 2.02 -0.87 20.21
N ASP A 267 2.25 0.00 19.22
CA ASP A 267 3.46 0.01 18.39
C ASP A 267 4.73 0.23 19.23
N ALA A 268 4.71 1.18 20.17
CA ALA A 268 5.83 1.43 21.06
C ALA A 268 6.16 0.21 21.97
N LEU A 269 5.14 -0.52 22.42
CA LEU A 269 5.31 -1.75 23.18
C LEU A 269 5.86 -2.89 22.31
N MET A 270 5.40 -3.03 21.07
CA MET A 270 5.97 -3.97 20.10
C MET A 270 7.44 -3.67 19.82
N TYR A 271 7.79 -2.40 19.65
CA TYR A 271 9.19 -2.01 19.49
C TYR A 271 10.02 -2.35 20.75
N SER A 272 9.43 -2.24 21.94
CA SER A 272 10.08 -2.66 23.20
C SER A 272 10.32 -4.18 23.22
N ALA A 273 9.38 -4.97 22.71
CA ALA A 273 9.54 -6.42 22.53
C ALA A 273 10.70 -6.75 21.58
N LYS A 274 10.82 -6.05 20.46
CA LYS A 274 11.97 -6.17 19.54
C LYS A 274 13.31 -5.83 20.20
N ALA A 275 13.34 -4.76 21.00
CA ALA A 275 14.54 -4.34 21.73
C ALA A 275 14.94 -5.33 22.84
N ALA A 276 13.98 -6.02 23.45
CA ALA A 276 14.20 -7.04 24.49
C ALA A 276 14.68 -8.40 23.95
N GLY A 277 14.99 -8.50 22.66
CA GLY A 277 15.57 -9.69 22.05
C GLY A 277 14.68 -10.39 21.05
N ARG A 278 13.58 -9.77 20.62
CA ARG A 278 12.59 -10.29 19.65
C ARG A 278 11.87 -11.54 20.15
N ASN A 279 10.97 -12.08 19.33
CA ASN A 279 10.15 -13.25 19.63
C ASN A 279 9.57 -13.17 21.06
N ASN A 280 8.90 -12.05 21.34
CA ASN A 280 8.45 -11.69 22.70
C ASN A 280 7.17 -10.86 22.63
N LEU A 281 6.37 -10.92 23.71
CA LEU A 281 5.18 -10.12 23.94
C LEU A 281 5.45 -9.15 25.11
N VAL A 282 5.21 -7.87 24.88
CA VAL A 282 5.24 -6.81 25.93
C VAL A 282 3.86 -6.18 26.01
N TYR A 283 3.32 -6.03 27.22
CA TYR A 283 2.02 -5.41 27.41
C TYR A 283 2.01 -4.35 28.51
N HIS A 284 1.05 -3.43 28.43
CA HIS A 284 0.80 -2.43 29.45
C HIS A 284 -0.71 -2.19 29.61
N CYS A 285 -1.17 -2.17 30.89
CA CYS A 285 -2.54 -1.81 31.22
C CYS A 285 -2.58 -0.36 31.72
N TYR A 286 -3.42 0.47 31.09
CA TYR A 286 -3.66 1.88 31.41
C TYR A 286 -4.97 2.02 32.19
N PRO A 287 -4.98 1.94 33.56
CA PRO A 287 -6.17 2.17 34.36
C PRO A 287 -6.53 3.66 34.41
N THR A 288 -7.80 3.97 34.60
CA THR A 288 -8.33 5.34 34.63
C THR A 288 -8.11 6.06 35.97
N THR A 289 -7.83 5.33 37.04
CA THR A 289 -7.70 5.86 38.40
C THR A 289 -6.30 6.32 38.71
N GLU A 290 -6.25 7.47 39.39
CA GLU A 290 -5.16 8.31 39.86
C GLU A 290 -3.81 7.68 40.29
N PRO A 291 -2.72 8.48 40.34
CA PRO A 291 -1.32 8.02 40.31
C PRO A 291 -0.85 7.47 41.65
N ASN A 292 -1.36 6.32 42.10
CA ASN A 292 -0.78 5.66 43.27
C ASN A 292 -0.78 4.13 43.25
N SER A 293 -0.73 3.51 42.06
CA SER A 293 -0.49 2.07 41.97
C SER A 293 0.53 1.75 40.92
N THR A 294 1.60 1.12 41.34
CA THR A 294 2.72 0.57 40.58
C THR A 294 2.27 -0.06 39.25
N SER A 295 2.63 0.57 38.14
CA SER A 295 2.41 0.05 36.78
C SER A 295 3.04 -1.34 36.65
N LYS A 296 2.24 -2.36 36.49
CA LYS A 296 2.75 -3.72 36.20
C LYS A 296 3.11 -3.79 34.72
N ARG A 297 4.39 -3.65 34.42
CA ARG A 297 4.96 -4.10 33.14
C ARG A 297 5.22 -5.60 33.27
N GLY A 298 4.51 -6.41 32.51
CA GLY A 298 4.76 -7.84 32.40
C GLY A 298 5.59 -8.12 31.16
N ILE A 299 6.61 -8.93 31.31
CA ILE A 299 7.35 -9.56 30.22
C ILE A 299 6.96 -11.03 30.30
N SER A 300 6.28 -11.55 29.27
CA SER A 300 5.99 -12.98 29.21
C SER A 300 7.29 -13.75 28.90
N PRO A 301 7.63 -14.78 29.67
CA PRO A 301 8.85 -15.57 29.42
C PRO A 301 8.71 -16.33 28.08
N ARG A 302 9.83 -16.45 27.38
CA ARG A 302 9.93 -17.22 26.13
C ARG A 302 9.35 -18.63 26.33
N PRO A 303 8.46 -19.11 25.47
CA PRO A 303 8.17 -20.54 25.42
C PRO A 303 9.43 -21.29 24.99
N ALA A 304 9.79 -22.29 25.75
CA ALA A 304 10.94 -23.14 25.52
C ALA A 304 10.82 -23.99 24.24
#